data_f651cc03516b27f2c98c74fbe3301e15
#
_entry.id   f651cc03516b27f2c98c74fbe3301e15
#
_cell.length_a   1.000
_cell.length_b   1.000
_cell.length_c   1.000
_cell.angle_alpha   90.00
_cell.angle_beta   90.00
_cell.angle_gamma   90.00
#
_symmetry.space_group_name_H-M   'P 1'
#
loop_
_entity.id
_entity.type
_entity.pdbx_description
1 polymer ?
#
loop_
_entity_poly.entity_id
_entity_poly.type
_entity_poly.pdbx_seq_one_letter_code
_entity_poly.pdbx_strand_id
1 'polypeptide(L)'
;MNGFTFSPALGWVAGGLLAAGLAVLAILEIALFVRRRASSDETAWACIRRTLMLLIVAVMVLTPSVVSSTTSQAINATDVIVAVDTTGSMAVADATYGSEKTITRIDAARQAVHDVTAAYPDASFAALRFGASGTLDVPLTPDAPAIDNWANTLAVEATSVSAGSSLDAPIDQLLLTVKSIREAHPDDAIVLYLITD
;
A
#
# COMPACT_ATOMS: atom_id res chain seq x y z
N MET A 1 -6.09 -6.33 -18.78
CA MET A 1 -7.43 -6.96 -19.01
C MET A 1 -8.20 -6.80 -17.71
N ASN A 2 -9.30 -6.03 -17.77
CA ASN A 2 -10.17 -5.86 -16.58
C ASN A 2 -10.96 -7.15 -16.40
N GLY A 3 -10.75 -7.87 -15.32
CA GLY A 3 -11.47 -9.09 -14.97
C GLY A 3 -12.48 -8.83 -13.86
N PHE A 4 -13.70 -9.38 -14.00
CA PHE A 4 -14.64 -9.46 -12.89
C PHE A 4 -14.26 -10.66 -12.02
N THR A 5 -14.06 -10.41 -10.73
CA THR A 5 -13.87 -11.47 -9.74
C THR A 5 -14.90 -11.35 -8.64
N PHE A 6 -15.28 -12.49 -8.07
CA PHE A 6 -16.17 -12.54 -6.91
C PHE A 6 -15.29 -12.81 -5.68
N SER A 7 -15.41 -11.96 -4.66
CA SER A 7 -14.69 -12.12 -3.40
C SER A 7 -15.70 -12.14 -2.25
N PRO A 8 -16.36 -13.29 -2.01
CA PRO A 8 -17.40 -13.37 -0.99
C PRO A 8 -16.84 -13.07 0.41
N ALA A 9 -17.47 -12.14 1.13
CA ALA A 9 -17.05 -11.67 2.44
C ALA A 9 -16.92 -12.77 3.51
N LEU A 10 -17.66 -13.87 3.34
CA LEU A 10 -17.65 -15.03 4.24
C LEU A 10 -16.80 -16.21 3.71
N GLY A 11 -15.97 -15.98 2.69
CA GLY A 11 -15.24 -17.04 2.00
C GLY A 11 -16.09 -17.79 0.96
N TRP A 12 -15.43 -18.49 0.04
CA TRP A 12 -16.07 -19.12 -1.12
C TRP A 12 -17.13 -20.17 -0.74
N VAL A 13 -16.90 -20.97 0.32
CA VAL A 13 -17.80 -22.04 0.72
C VAL A 13 -19.06 -21.45 1.39
N ALA A 14 -18.90 -20.62 2.40
CA ALA A 14 -20.02 -20.04 3.14
C ALA A 14 -20.82 -19.05 2.29
N GLY A 15 -20.13 -18.18 1.51
CA GLY A 15 -20.76 -17.24 0.60
C GLY A 15 -21.53 -17.94 -0.53
N GLY A 16 -20.96 -19.01 -1.09
CA GLY A 16 -21.62 -19.82 -2.12
C GLY A 16 -22.87 -20.55 -1.60
N LEU A 17 -22.80 -21.15 -0.41
CA LEU A 17 -23.94 -21.82 0.22
C LEU A 17 -25.08 -20.83 0.54
N LEU A 18 -24.75 -19.64 1.00
CA LEU A 18 -25.71 -18.60 1.33
C LEU A 18 -26.40 -18.06 0.08
N ALA A 19 -25.62 -17.79 -0.97
CA ALA A 19 -26.17 -17.36 -2.27
C ALA A 19 -27.06 -18.44 -2.91
N ALA A 20 -26.65 -19.71 -2.85
CA ALA A 20 -27.47 -20.83 -3.32
C ALA A 20 -28.77 -20.96 -2.52
N GLY A 21 -28.73 -20.80 -1.20
CA GLY A 21 -29.91 -20.80 -0.35
C GLY A 21 -30.91 -19.68 -0.71
N LEU A 22 -30.41 -18.46 -0.95
CA LEU A 22 -31.22 -17.33 -1.39
C LEU A 22 -31.87 -17.58 -2.76
N ALA A 23 -31.11 -18.17 -3.70
CA ALA A 23 -31.63 -18.54 -5.01
C ALA A 23 -32.77 -19.61 -4.92
N VAL A 24 -32.58 -20.61 -4.07
CA VAL A 24 -33.62 -21.63 -3.80
C VAL A 24 -34.87 -20.99 -3.22
N LEU A 25 -34.74 -20.06 -2.29
CA LEU A 25 -35.90 -19.32 -1.71
C LEU A 25 -36.61 -18.50 -2.78
N ALA A 26 -35.91 -17.84 -3.69
CA ALA A 26 -36.51 -17.09 -4.78
C ALA A 26 -37.27 -18.00 -5.75
N ILE A 27 -36.73 -19.18 -6.07
CA ILE A 27 -37.41 -20.18 -6.93
C ILE A 27 -38.67 -20.72 -6.22
N LEU A 28 -38.59 -20.97 -4.92
CA LEU A 28 -39.73 -21.43 -4.11
C LEU A 28 -40.86 -20.39 -4.08
N GLU A 29 -40.56 -19.12 -3.89
CA GLU A 29 -41.50 -18.00 -3.94
C GLU A 29 -42.23 -17.95 -5.30
N ILE A 30 -41.49 -18.05 -6.41
CA ILE A 30 -42.06 -18.08 -7.74
C ILE A 30 -42.96 -19.32 -7.95
N ALA A 31 -42.48 -20.49 -7.52
CA ALA A 31 -43.23 -21.73 -7.64
C ALA A 31 -44.56 -21.73 -6.83
N LEU A 32 -44.49 -21.16 -5.62
CA LEU A 32 -45.69 -21.00 -4.79
C LEU A 32 -46.67 -19.98 -5.38
N PHE A 33 -46.18 -18.90 -5.96
CA PHE A 33 -47.01 -17.93 -6.66
C PHE A 33 -47.72 -18.55 -7.85
N VAL A 34 -47.03 -19.31 -8.69
CA VAL A 34 -47.62 -20.03 -9.85
C VAL A 34 -48.65 -21.08 -9.40
N ARG A 35 -48.34 -21.85 -8.33
CA ARG A 35 -49.24 -22.85 -7.81
C ARG A 35 -50.51 -22.26 -7.18
N ARG A 36 -50.43 -21.15 -6.48
CA ARG A 36 -51.57 -20.53 -5.78
C ARG A 36 -52.49 -19.77 -6.72
N ARG A 37 -52.13 -19.59 -8.02
CA ARG A 37 -52.92 -18.83 -9.00
C ARG A 37 -53.54 -17.57 -8.38
N ALA A 38 -52.75 -16.81 -7.65
CA ALA A 38 -53.25 -15.62 -6.97
C ALA A 38 -53.71 -14.61 -8.02
N SER A 39 -55.00 -14.35 -8.03
CA SER A 39 -55.71 -13.55 -9.02
C SER A 39 -55.72 -12.05 -8.72
N SER A 40 -54.89 -11.55 -7.79
CA SER A 40 -54.84 -10.14 -7.47
C SER A 40 -53.48 -9.53 -7.88
N ASP A 41 -53.55 -8.39 -8.54
CA ASP A 41 -52.37 -7.61 -8.97
C ASP A 41 -51.46 -7.24 -7.79
N GLU A 42 -52.01 -6.98 -6.61
CA GLU A 42 -51.25 -6.72 -5.40
C GLU A 42 -50.38 -7.89 -4.97
N THR A 43 -50.83 -9.13 -5.14
CA THR A 43 -50.09 -10.34 -4.79
C THR A 43 -48.95 -10.57 -5.80
N ALA A 44 -49.17 -10.30 -7.09
CA ALA A 44 -48.17 -10.37 -8.13
C ALA A 44 -47.07 -9.37 -7.88
N TRP A 45 -47.41 -8.13 -7.55
CA TRP A 45 -46.44 -7.07 -7.26
C TRP A 45 -45.63 -7.38 -5.99
N ALA A 46 -46.24 -7.93 -4.95
CA ALA A 46 -45.56 -8.34 -3.75
C ALA A 46 -44.54 -9.48 -4.00
N CYS A 47 -44.88 -10.45 -4.86
CA CYS A 47 -43.99 -11.53 -5.26
C CYS A 47 -42.76 -10.98 -6.05
N ILE A 48 -42.99 -10.13 -7.04
CA ILE A 48 -41.93 -9.51 -7.80
C ILE A 48 -40.96 -8.74 -6.91
N ARG A 49 -41.48 -7.93 -6.00
CA ARG A 49 -40.64 -7.14 -5.07
C ARG A 49 -39.80 -8.01 -4.15
N ARG A 50 -40.37 -9.10 -3.60
CA ARG A 50 -39.62 -10.03 -2.73
C ARG A 50 -38.54 -10.78 -3.49
N THR A 51 -38.86 -11.29 -4.68
CA THR A 51 -37.87 -11.98 -5.54
C THR A 51 -36.74 -11.06 -5.93
N LEU A 52 -37.04 -9.81 -6.27
CA LEU A 52 -36.01 -8.81 -6.60
C LEU A 52 -35.10 -8.50 -5.40
N MET A 53 -35.69 -8.37 -4.18
CA MET A 53 -34.87 -8.17 -2.97
C MET A 53 -33.97 -9.36 -2.68
N LEU A 54 -34.42 -10.59 -2.82
CA LEU A 54 -33.64 -11.80 -2.61
C LEU A 54 -32.47 -11.85 -3.61
N LEU A 55 -32.71 -11.47 -4.86
CA LEU A 55 -31.69 -11.44 -5.90
C LEU A 55 -30.63 -10.35 -5.63
N ILE A 56 -31.04 -9.17 -5.21
CA ILE A 56 -30.11 -8.08 -4.83
C ILE A 56 -29.24 -8.53 -3.64
N VAL A 57 -29.82 -9.14 -2.62
CA VAL A 57 -29.07 -9.64 -1.45
C VAL A 57 -28.09 -10.74 -1.87
N ALA A 58 -28.48 -11.65 -2.76
CA ALA A 58 -27.60 -12.69 -3.28
C ALA A 58 -26.37 -12.09 -4.02
N VAL A 59 -26.59 -11.06 -4.83
CA VAL A 59 -25.51 -10.34 -5.51
C VAL A 59 -24.60 -9.62 -4.52
N MET A 60 -25.16 -8.98 -3.48
CA MET A 60 -24.37 -8.32 -2.43
C MET A 60 -23.51 -9.30 -1.62
N VAL A 61 -24.02 -10.51 -1.36
CA VAL A 61 -23.25 -11.55 -0.63
C VAL A 61 -22.04 -12.02 -1.44
N LEU A 62 -22.15 -12.04 -2.77
CA LEU A 62 -21.05 -12.41 -3.67
C LEU A 62 -20.00 -11.31 -3.85
N THR A 63 -20.26 -10.08 -3.37
CA THR A 63 -19.37 -8.91 -3.47
C THR A 63 -18.57 -8.88 -4.80
N PRO A 64 -19.25 -8.55 -5.92
CA PRO A 64 -18.54 -8.43 -7.19
C PRO A 64 -17.49 -7.33 -7.09
N SER A 65 -16.21 -7.67 -7.31
CA SER A 65 -15.12 -6.71 -7.36
C SER A 65 -14.51 -6.65 -8.75
N VAL A 66 -14.24 -5.45 -9.21
CA VAL A 66 -13.46 -5.25 -10.44
C VAL A 66 -12.00 -5.21 -10.04
N VAL A 67 -11.26 -6.26 -10.36
CA VAL A 67 -9.80 -6.23 -10.25
C VAL A 67 -9.26 -5.53 -11.48
N SER A 68 -8.86 -4.28 -11.31
CA SER A 68 -8.02 -3.60 -12.29
C SER A 68 -6.58 -4.01 -11.99
N SER A 69 -6.10 -5.05 -12.66
CA SER A 69 -4.67 -5.30 -12.68
C SER A 69 -4.06 -4.25 -13.61
N THR A 70 -3.59 -3.15 -13.03
CA THR A 70 -2.61 -2.33 -13.70
C THR A 70 -1.34 -3.19 -13.74
N THR A 71 -1.18 -3.92 -14.84
CA THR A 71 0.11 -4.50 -15.18
C THR A 71 0.98 -3.31 -15.51
N SER A 72 1.68 -2.79 -14.52
CA SER A 72 2.84 -1.95 -14.77
C SER A 72 3.76 -2.83 -15.61
N GLN A 73 3.88 -2.57 -16.90
CA GLN A 73 4.93 -3.17 -17.69
C GLN A 73 6.22 -2.73 -17.01
N ALA A 74 6.95 -3.70 -16.50
CA ALA A 74 8.29 -3.52 -15.98
C ALA A 74 9.19 -3.06 -17.16
N ILE A 75 9.19 -1.77 -17.39
CA ILE A 75 10.27 -1.12 -18.09
C ILE A 75 11.32 -0.93 -16.98
N ASN A 76 12.30 -1.85 -16.88
CA ASN A 76 13.42 -1.79 -15.93
C ASN A 76 13.07 -0.95 -14.69
N ALA A 77 12.15 -1.46 -13.87
CA ALA A 77 11.72 -0.74 -12.68
C ALA A 77 12.95 -0.56 -11.79
N THR A 78 13.11 0.63 -11.27
CA THR A 78 14.21 0.95 -10.36
C THR A 78 13.62 1.04 -8.96
N ASP A 79 14.16 0.26 -8.04
CA ASP A 79 13.83 0.34 -6.63
C ASP A 79 14.88 1.19 -5.93
N VAL A 80 14.46 2.29 -5.33
CA VAL A 80 15.33 3.27 -4.67
C VAL A 80 15.19 3.14 -3.16
N ILE A 81 16.30 2.87 -2.48
CA ILE A 81 16.36 2.83 -1.03
C ILE A 81 17.04 4.10 -0.54
N VAL A 82 16.38 4.87 0.30
CA VAL A 82 16.93 6.07 0.93
C VAL A 82 17.15 5.80 2.41
N ALA A 83 18.39 5.89 2.87
CA ALA A 83 18.76 5.73 4.27
C ALA A 83 19.37 7.04 4.79
N VAL A 84 18.77 7.62 5.84
CA VAL A 84 19.16 8.92 6.39
C VAL A 84 19.64 8.77 7.82
N ASP A 85 20.78 9.36 8.10
CA ASP A 85 21.33 9.50 9.44
C ASP A 85 20.49 10.47 10.27
N THR A 86 20.14 10.08 11.48
CA THR A 86 19.39 10.89 12.45
C THR A 86 20.18 11.11 13.74
N THR A 87 21.49 10.86 13.74
CA THR A 87 22.34 11.07 14.91
C THR A 87 22.49 12.55 15.28
N GLY A 88 23.01 12.82 16.48
CA GLY A 88 23.18 14.17 17.02
C GLY A 88 24.01 15.09 16.15
N SER A 89 24.97 14.56 15.36
CA SER A 89 25.80 15.32 14.42
C SER A 89 24.98 15.98 13.29
N MET A 90 23.85 15.41 12.92
CA MET A 90 22.96 15.96 11.90
C MET A 90 22.25 17.26 12.35
N ALA A 91 22.30 17.62 13.62
CA ALA A 91 21.79 18.90 14.12
C ALA A 91 22.73 20.09 13.82
N VAL A 92 23.98 19.84 13.43
CA VAL A 92 24.95 20.90 13.17
C VAL A 92 24.55 21.73 11.96
N ALA A 93 24.60 23.05 12.10
CA ALA A 93 24.24 24.01 11.06
C ALA A 93 25.48 24.46 10.29
N ASP A 94 26.09 23.57 9.53
CA ASP A 94 27.27 23.82 8.70
C ASP A 94 27.09 23.34 7.24
N ALA A 95 25.95 22.78 6.95
CA ALA A 95 25.63 22.29 5.61
C ALA A 95 25.22 23.41 4.65
N THR A 96 25.44 23.18 3.38
CA THR A 96 24.96 24.02 2.27
C THR A 96 24.22 23.14 1.28
N TYR A 97 23.06 23.60 0.82
CA TYR A 97 22.30 22.88 -0.20
C TYR A 97 21.66 23.86 -1.19
N GLY A 98 21.92 23.64 -2.48
CA GLY A 98 21.48 24.55 -3.54
C GLY A 98 22.01 25.97 -3.34
N SER A 99 21.09 26.94 -3.20
CA SER A 99 21.42 28.35 -2.93
C SER A 99 21.42 28.70 -1.44
N GLU A 100 20.95 27.81 -0.59
CA GLU A 100 20.89 28.01 0.85
C GLU A 100 22.25 27.75 1.50
N LYS A 101 22.64 28.63 2.40
CA LYS A 101 23.90 28.53 3.14
C LYS A 101 23.59 28.43 4.62
N THR A 102 24.35 27.59 5.33
CA THR A 102 24.26 27.47 6.78
C THR A 102 22.91 26.94 7.26
N ILE A 103 22.50 25.82 6.70
CA ILE A 103 21.35 25.01 7.16
C ILE A 103 21.85 23.84 8.01
N THR A 104 20.94 23.20 8.75
CA THR A 104 21.32 21.98 9.48
C THR A 104 21.52 20.83 8.49
N ARG A 105 22.40 19.88 8.84
CA ARG A 105 22.65 18.70 8.02
C ARG A 105 21.38 17.89 7.79
N ILE A 106 20.49 17.80 8.81
CA ILE A 106 19.21 17.12 8.65
C ILE A 106 18.27 17.85 7.67
N ASP A 107 18.31 19.19 7.60
CA ASP A 107 17.52 19.95 6.62
C ASP A 107 18.07 19.76 5.21
N ALA A 108 19.40 19.70 5.05
CA ALA A 108 20.03 19.35 3.78
C ALA A 108 19.67 17.93 3.35
N ALA A 109 19.63 16.97 4.30
CA ALA A 109 19.21 15.61 4.02
C ALA A 109 17.75 15.53 3.56
N ARG A 110 16.81 16.30 4.16
CA ARG A 110 15.43 16.38 3.68
C ARG A 110 15.34 16.85 2.24
N GLN A 111 16.07 17.91 1.90
CA GLN A 111 16.12 18.43 0.52
C GLN A 111 16.70 17.40 -0.44
N ALA A 112 17.77 16.69 -0.03
CA ALA A 112 18.36 15.62 -0.85
C ALA A 112 17.37 14.48 -1.12
N VAL A 113 16.54 14.12 -0.15
CA VAL A 113 15.47 13.10 -0.34
C VAL A 113 14.47 13.58 -1.39
N HIS A 114 14.00 14.83 -1.31
CA HIS A 114 13.09 15.40 -2.31
C HIS A 114 13.70 15.41 -3.72
N ASP A 115 15.00 15.72 -3.84
CA ASP A 115 15.67 15.67 -5.14
C ASP A 115 15.78 14.24 -5.67
N VAL A 116 15.99 13.25 -4.80
CA VAL A 116 16.01 11.83 -5.18
C VAL A 116 14.63 11.40 -5.69
N THR A 117 13.52 11.73 -4.98
CA THR A 117 12.17 11.38 -5.44
C THR A 117 11.84 12.03 -6.78
N ALA A 118 12.24 13.27 -6.99
CA ALA A 118 12.06 13.99 -8.25
C ALA A 118 12.91 13.42 -9.40
N ALA A 119 14.09 12.88 -9.11
CA ALA A 119 14.99 12.30 -10.11
C ALA A 119 14.53 10.93 -10.65
N TYR A 120 13.70 10.22 -9.90
CA TYR A 120 13.20 8.89 -10.24
C TYR A 120 11.66 8.81 -10.24
N PRO A 121 10.96 9.49 -11.15
CA PRO A 121 9.50 9.64 -11.11
C PRO A 121 8.73 8.32 -11.24
N ASP A 122 9.35 7.29 -11.85
CA ASP A 122 8.73 5.99 -12.10
C ASP A 122 9.28 4.87 -11.20
N ALA A 123 10.07 5.23 -10.17
CA ALA A 123 10.68 4.26 -9.25
C ALA A 123 9.73 3.90 -8.08
N SER A 124 10.01 2.75 -7.47
CA SER A 124 9.50 2.45 -6.13
C SER A 124 10.55 2.83 -5.09
N PHE A 125 10.10 3.33 -3.95
CA PHE A 125 10.97 3.84 -2.91
C PHE A 125 10.80 3.11 -1.59
N ALA A 126 11.89 2.88 -0.87
CA ALA A 126 11.88 2.48 0.52
C ALA A 126 12.69 3.49 1.34
N ALA A 127 12.24 3.82 2.54
CA ALA A 127 12.90 4.81 3.37
C ALA A 127 13.28 4.25 4.74
N LEU A 128 14.53 4.44 5.10
CA LEU A 128 15.12 4.04 6.36
C LEU A 128 15.71 5.25 7.07
N ARG A 129 15.62 5.26 8.38
CA ARG A 129 16.46 6.11 9.22
C ARG A 129 17.41 5.25 10.04
N PHE A 130 18.54 5.84 10.39
CA PHE A 130 19.49 5.19 11.26
C PHE A 130 20.16 6.18 12.23
N GLY A 131 20.52 5.67 13.37
CA GLY A 131 21.21 6.36 14.42
C GLY A 131 21.89 5.31 15.29
N ALA A 132 21.37 5.06 16.48
CA ALA A 132 21.81 3.94 17.33
C ALA A 132 21.36 2.57 16.74
N SER A 133 20.31 2.54 15.94
CA SER A 133 19.80 1.37 15.22
C SER A 133 19.26 1.78 13.86
N GLY A 134 19.17 0.83 12.91
CA GLY A 134 18.51 1.03 11.63
C GLY A 134 17.02 0.69 11.73
N THR A 135 16.15 1.52 11.19
CA THR A 135 14.71 1.31 11.16
C THR A 135 14.17 1.54 9.76
N LEU A 136 13.42 0.58 9.23
CA LEU A 136 12.65 0.75 8.00
C LEU A 136 11.34 1.46 8.36
N ASP A 137 11.22 2.74 8.01
CA ASP A 137 10.05 3.55 8.30
C ASP A 137 8.99 3.45 7.21
N VAL A 138 9.42 3.42 5.95
CA VAL A 138 8.52 3.27 4.81
C VAL A 138 8.95 2.05 4.00
N PRO A 139 8.14 0.97 3.97
CA PRO A 139 8.40 -0.17 3.10
C PRO A 139 8.27 0.22 1.63
N LEU A 140 8.80 -0.61 0.72
CA LEU A 140 8.82 -0.33 -0.70
C LEU A 140 7.43 0.07 -1.23
N THR A 141 7.33 1.26 -1.80
CA THR A 141 6.09 1.84 -2.33
C THR A 141 6.35 2.67 -3.59
N PRO A 142 5.46 2.66 -4.58
CA PRO A 142 5.54 3.56 -5.74
C PRO A 142 5.04 4.99 -5.42
N ASP A 143 4.65 5.27 -4.18
CA ASP A 143 4.11 6.56 -3.76
C ASP A 143 5.25 7.51 -3.33
N ALA A 144 5.83 8.23 -4.29
CA ALA A 144 6.87 9.23 -4.01
C ALA A 144 6.43 10.29 -2.99
N PRO A 145 5.20 10.85 -3.02
CA PRO A 145 4.69 11.73 -1.98
C PRO A 145 4.75 11.16 -0.56
N ALA A 146 4.62 9.86 -0.37
CA ALA A 146 4.77 9.24 0.95
C ALA A 146 6.21 9.39 1.48
N ILE A 147 7.20 9.28 0.61
CA ILE A 147 8.62 9.47 0.95
C ILE A 147 8.91 10.94 1.25
N ASP A 148 8.35 11.86 0.47
CA ASP A 148 8.49 13.30 0.71
C ASP A 148 7.89 13.72 2.06
N ASN A 149 6.72 13.18 2.39
CA ASN A 149 6.10 13.39 3.69
C ASN A 149 6.94 12.79 4.83
N TRP A 150 7.48 11.59 4.64
CA TRP A 150 8.39 10.99 5.61
C TRP A 150 9.64 11.86 5.81
N ALA A 151 10.27 12.35 4.75
CA ALA A 151 11.44 13.23 4.82
C ALA A 151 11.16 14.47 5.68
N ASN A 152 9.99 15.08 5.53
CA ASN A 152 9.59 16.24 6.33
C ASN A 152 9.42 15.93 7.84
N THR A 153 9.21 14.66 8.20
CA THR A 153 9.10 14.22 9.59
C THR A 153 10.43 13.86 10.24
N LEU A 154 11.51 13.73 9.45
CA LEU A 154 12.84 13.41 9.98
C LEU A 154 13.26 14.43 11.05
N ALA A 155 13.74 13.93 12.16
CA ALA A 155 14.26 14.75 13.24
C ALA A 155 15.48 14.06 13.84
N VAL A 156 16.39 14.85 14.39
CA VAL A 156 17.56 14.33 15.08
C VAL A 156 17.13 13.65 16.39
N GLU A 157 17.63 12.45 16.63
CA GLU A 157 17.33 11.70 17.85
C GLU A 157 18.03 12.32 19.07
N ALA A 158 17.23 12.73 20.06
CA ALA A 158 17.74 13.43 21.25
C ALA A 158 18.64 12.54 22.17
N THR A 159 18.62 11.23 22.00
CA THR A 159 19.29 10.26 22.86
C THR A 159 20.68 9.83 22.39
N SER A 160 21.14 10.29 21.24
CA SER A 160 22.39 9.85 20.62
C SER A 160 23.67 10.51 21.16
N VAL A 161 23.59 11.19 22.31
CA VAL A 161 24.75 11.92 22.88
C VAL A 161 25.93 11.01 23.26
N SER A 162 25.77 9.70 23.23
CA SER A 162 26.82 8.75 23.64
C SER A 162 27.13 7.64 22.64
N ALA A 163 26.34 7.45 21.62
CA ALA A 163 26.61 6.45 20.59
C ALA A 163 27.12 7.19 19.35
N GLY A 164 28.41 7.06 19.07
CA GLY A 164 28.96 7.49 17.80
C GLY A 164 28.17 6.86 16.66
N SER A 165 28.08 7.56 15.53
CA SER A 165 27.48 7.03 14.30
C SER A 165 28.15 5.71 13.97
N SER A 166 27.43 4.59 14.14
CA SER A 166 27.92 3.29 13.71
C SER A 166 27.23 2.94 12.41
N LEU A 167 27.98 2.84 11.34
CA LEU A 167 27.48 2.35 10.06
C LEU A 167 27.06 0.87 10.11
N ASP A 168 27.41 0.15 11.19
CA ASP A 168 26.99 -1.25 11.34
C ASP A 168 25.46 -1.35 11.60
N ALA A 169 24.88 -0.40 12.32
CA ALA A 169 23.46 -0.40 12.67
C ALA A 169 22.50 -0.39 11.46
N PRO A 170 22.74 0.45 10.40
CA PRO A 170 21.89 0.42 9.21
C PRO A 170 22.15 -0.79 8.31
N ILE A 171 23.36 -1.38 8.33
CA ILE A 171 23.74 -2.45 7.39
C ILE A 171 22.84 -3.65 7.50
N ASP A 172 22.55 -4.13 8.71
CA ASP A 172 21.68 -5.30 8.91
C ASP A 172 20.27 -5.03 8.37
N GLN A 173 19.71 -3.87 8.67
CA GLN A 173 18.38 -3.48 8.17
C GLN A 173 18.37 -3.26 6.66
N LEU A 174 19.43 -2.66 6.11
CA LEU A 174 19.60 -2.50 4.66
C LEU A 174 19.67 -3.84 3.95
N LEU A 175 20.45 -4.79 4.47
CA LEU A 175 20.56 -6.14 3.90
C LEU A 175 19.22 -6.87 3.90
N LEU A 176 18.46 -6.77 4.99
CA LEU A 176 17.11 -7.34 5.06
C LEU A 176 16.17 -6.70 4.03
N THR A 177 16.22 -5.38 3.90
CA THR A 177 15.39 -4.62 2.95
C THR A 177 15.76 -4.97 1.50
N VAL A 178 17.05 -4.95 1.15
CA VAL A 178 17.54 -5.34 -0.18
C VAL A 178 17.15 -6.79 -0.52
N LYS A 179 17.28 -7.71 0.44
CA LYS A 179 16.90 -9.11 0.25
C LYS A 179 15.40 -9.23 -0.03
N SER A 180 14.56 -8.56 0.75
CA SER A 180 13.11 -8.56 0.56
C SER A 180 12.71 -7.98 -0.80
N ILE A 181 13.33 -6.88 -1.22
CA ILE A 181 13.10 -6.26 -2.52
C ILE A 181 13.53 -7.22 -3.64
N ARG A 182 14.70 -7.82 -3.53
CA ARG A 182 15.22 -8.76 -4.53
C ARG A 182 14.38 -10.03 -4.65
N GLU A 183 13.75 -10.48 -3.57
CA GLU A 183 12.81 -11.62 -3.59
C GLU A 183 11.49 -11.25 -4.28
N ALA A 184 11.03 -10.00 -4.13
CA ALA A 184 9.80 -9.51 -4.75
C ALA A 184 10.00 -9.07 -6.21
N HIS A 185 11.14 -8.44 -6.50
CA HIS A 185 11.48 -7.83 -7.78
C HIS A 185 12.88 -8.29 -8.23
N PRO A 186 13.04 -9.53 -8.74
CA PRO A 186 14.35 -10.11 -9.01
C PRO A 186 15.12 -9.41 -10.14
N ASP A 187 14.41 -8.80 -11.08
CA ASP A 187 14.97 -8.20 -12.29
C ASP A 187 15.17 -6.67 -12.18
N ASP A 188 14.65 -6.05 -11.11
CA ASP A 188 14.71 -4.60 -10.95
C ASP A 188 16.10 -4.13 -10.49
N ALA A 189 16.49 -2.92 -10.95
CA ALA A 189 17.70 -2.29 -10.46
C ALA A 189 17.46 -1.71 -9.06
N ILE A 190 18.36 -2.00 -8.11
CA ILE A 190 18.30 -1.43 -6.76
C ILE A 190 19.35 -0.35 -6.64
N VAL A 191 18.92 0.86 -6.30
CA VAL A 191 19.79 2.02 -6.05
C VAL A 191 19.69 2.37 -4.57
N LEU A 192 20.83 2.52 -3.90
CA LEU A 192 20.89 2.91 -2.50
C LEU A 192 21.49 4.31 -2.36
N TYR A 193 20.76 5.20 -1.73
CA TYR A 193 21.23 6.49 -1.24
C TYR A 193 21.47 6.43 0.26
N LEU A 194 22.71 6.61 0.68
CA LEU A 194 23.07 6.72 2.09
C LEU A 194 23.44 8.18 2.36
N ILE A 195 22.66 8.86 3.20
CA ILE A 195 22.82 10.27 3.55
C ILE A 195 23.30 10.36 4.98
N THR A 196 24.53 10.77 5.18
CA THR A 196 25.21 10.90 6.48
C THR A 196 26.19 12.07 6.44
N ASP A 197 26.73 12.46 7.56
CA ASP A 197 27.76 13.49 7.72
C ASP A 197 29.19 12.99 7.50
#